data_f36886757d49c2346113715d102c9bc4
#
_entry.id   f36886757d49c2346113715d102c9bc4
#
_cell.length_a   1.000
_cell.length_b   1.000
_cell.length_c   1.000
_cell.angle_alpha   90.00
_cell.angle_beta   90.00
_cell.angle_gamma   90.00
#
_symmetry.space_group_name_H-M   'P 1'
#
loop_
_entity.id
_entity.type
_entity.pdbx_description
1 polymer ?
#
loop_
_entity_poly.entity_id
_entity_poly.type
_entity_poly.pdbx_seq_one_letter_code
_entity_poly.pdbx_strand_id
1 'polypeptide(L)'
;MMIDSDFISNRIAALRTAQNVSARDMSLSLGQSQSYINNIENKKALPSMQMFLYICEYLKIEPKDFFDEGISSPDVLSEAIKALKPLNRNQLDILISLANEMK
;
A
#
# COMPACT_ATOMS: atom_id res chain seq x y z
N MET A 1 -15.38 10.16 2.50
CA MET A 1 -14.14 10.78 2.92
C MET A 1 -13.42 11.40 1.73
N MET A 2 -12.79 12.55 1.94
CA MET A 2 -12.09 13.25 0.88
C MET A 2 -10.64 12.77 0.76
N ILE A 3 -10.23 12.39 -0.45
CA ILE A 3 -8.84 12.07 -0.74
C ILE A 3 -8.13 13.36 -1.11
N ASP A 4 -7.10 13.71 -0.38
CA ASP A 4 -6.33 14.93 -0.59
C ASP A 4 -4.83 14.63 -0.66
N SER A 5 -4.01 15.67 -0.71
CA SER A 5 -2.56 15.50 -0.79
C SER A 5 -1.99 14.82 0.44
N ASP A 6 -2.59 15.02 1.61
CA ASP A 6 -2.14 14.34 2.83
C ASP A 6 -2.38 12.84 2.76
N PHE A 7 -3.51 12.43 2.18
CA PHE A 7 -3.76 11.01 1.97
C PHE A 7 -2.66 10.37 1.12
N ILE A 8 -2.27 11.01 0.03
CA ILE A 8 -1.25 10.48 -0.87
C ILE A 8 0.10 10.35 -0.17
N SER A 9 0.51 11.40 0.55
CA SER A 9 1.77 11.40 1.29
C SER A 9 1.82 10.30 2.34
N ASN A 10 0.75 10.19 3.12
CA ASN A 10 0.66 9.20 4.19
C ASN A 10 0.57 7.78 3.65
N ARG A 11 -0.15 7.60 2.54
CA ARG A 11 -0.32 6.29 1.92
C ARG A 11 0.99 5.76 1.36
N ILE A 12 1.75 6.61 0.69
CA ILE A 12 3.08 6.24 0.16
C ILE A 12 4.00 5.84 1.31
N ALA A 13 4.03 6.62 2.38
CA ALA A 13 4.87 6.32 3.55
C ALA A 13 4.49 4.99 4.17
N ALA A 14 3.19 4.72 4.33
CA ALA A 14 2.71 3.48 4.93
C ALA A 14 3.09 2.26 4.07
N LEU A 15 2.85 2.34 2.77
CA LEU A 15 3.15 1.23 1.86
C LEU A 15 4.66 0.97 1.77
N ARG A 16 5.46 2.04 1.71
CA ARG A 16 6.91 1.93 1.67
C ARG A 16 7.46 1.28 2.94
N THR A 17 7.01 1.78 4.08
CA THR A 17 7.47 1.28 5.38
C THR A 17 7.10 -0.19 5.57
N ALA A 18 5.90 -0.58 5.13
CA ALA A 18 5.44 -1.96 5.20
C ALA A 18 6.36 -2.91 4.41
N GLN A 19 7.01 -2.42 3.35
CA GLN A 19 7.93 -3.23 2.55
C GLN A 19 9.38 -3.11 3.01
N ASN A 20 9.65 -2.40 4.10
CA ASN A 20 10.99 -2.20 4.66
C ASN A 20 11.96 -1.56 3.67
N VAL A 21 11.48 -0.62 2.88
CA VAL A 21 12.29 0.10 1.89
C VAL A 21 12.47 1.53 2.36
N SER A 22 13.71 2.04 2.31
CA SER A 22 13.97 3.43 2.66
C SER A 22 13.44 4.38 1.58
N ALA A 23 13.10 5.61 1.98
CA ALA A 23 12.65 6.63 1.04
C ALA A 23 13.75 6.92 -0.01
N ARG A 24 15.00 6.90 0.42
CA ARG A 24 16.13 7.11 -0.48
C ARG A 24 16.23 6.00 -1.52
N ASP A 25 16.18 4.74 -1.10
CA ASP A 25 16.30 3.60 -2.01
C ASP A 25 15.16 3.58 -3.01
N MET A 26 13.94 3.85 -2.56
CA MET A 26 12.80 3.94 -3.45
C MET A 26 12.98 5.07 -4.47
N SER A 27 13.44 6.24 -4.02
CA SER A 27 13.68 7.38 -4.90
C SER A 27 14.66 7.03 -6.02
N LEU A 28 15.79 6.42 -5.66
CA LEU A 28 16.82 6.04 -6.62
C LEU A 28 16.32 4.96 -7.57
N SER A 29 15.56 4.00 -7.07
CA SER A 29 14.98 2.95 -7.91
C SER A 29 14.00 3.51 -8.93
N LEU A 30 13.35 4.62 -8.61
CA LEU A 30 12.43 5.30 -9.53
C LEU A 30 13.15 6.24 -10.50
N GLY A 31 14.49 6.27 -10.47
CA GLY A 31 15.28 7.13 -11.34
C GLY A 31 15.24 8.61 -10.92
N GLN A 32 14.93 8.90 -9.68
CA GLN A 32 14.78 10.25 -9.15
C GLN A 32 15.93 10.61 -8.21
N SER A 33 15.96 11.87 -7.75
CA SER A 33 16.93 12.28 -6.74
C SER A 33 16.67 11.54 -5.43
N GLN A 34 17.70 11.45 -4.59
CA GLN A 34 17.60 10.68 -3.34
C GLN A 34 16.55 11.23 -2.36
N SER A 35 16.13 12.49 -2.51
CA SER A 35 15.15 13.13 -1.65
C SER A 35 13.73 13.14 -2.24
N TYR A 36 13.51 12.54 -3.40
CA TYR A 36 12.25 12.65 -4.13
C TYR A 36 11.07 12.13 -3.30
N ILE A 37 11.13 10.91 -2.81
CA ILE A 37 10.04 10.32 -2.03
C ILE A 37 9.90 11.03 -0.68
N ASN A 38 11.02 11.39 -0.05
CA ASN A 38 10.96 12.12 1.22
C ASN A 38 10.22 13.45 1.07
N ASN A 39 10.42 14.16 -0.04
CA ASN A 39 9.71 15.41 -0.30
C ASN A 39 8.20 15.18 -0.47
N ILE A 40 7.80 14.09 -1.10
CA ILE A 40 6.39 13.75 -1.23
C ILE A 40 5.79 13.42 0.14
N GLU A 41 6.48 12.58 0.93
CA GLU A 41 6.00 12.17 2.25
C GLU A 41 5.91 13.34 3.21
N ASN A 42 6.79 14.34 3.05
CA ASN A 42 6.77 15.55 3.87
C ASN A 42 5.85 16.64 3.31
N LYS A 43 5.02 16.31 2.34
CA LYS A 43 3.99 17.19 1.79
C LYS A 43 4.56 18.41 1.06
N LYS A 44 5.80 18.30 0.57
CA LYS A 44 6.45 19.37 -0.20
C LYS A 44 6.18 19.28 -1.70
N ALA A 45 5.76 18.12 -2.17
CA ALA A 45 5.50 17.87 -3.58
C ALA A 45 4.49 16.76 -3.75
N LEU A 46 3.84 16.72 -4.90
CA LEU A 46 2.99 15.60 -5.33
C LEU A 46 3.64 14.97 -6.56
N PRO A 47 3.50 13.66 -6.74
CA PRO A 47 4.00 13.03 -7.96
C PRO A 47 3.15 13.44 -9.15
N SER A 48 3.76 13.49 -10.35
CA SER A 48 2.99 13.54 -11.58
C SER A 48 2.18 12.24 -11.73
N MET A 49 1.20 12.24 -12.61
CA MET A 49 0.41 11.04 -12.86
C MET A 49 1.29 9.90 -13.34
N GLN A 50 2.26 10.18 -14.22
CA GLN A 50 3.18 9.15 -14.71
C GLN A 50 4.02 8.57 -13.56
N MET A 51 4.57 9.44 -12.71
CA MET A 51 5.35 8.97 -11.56
C MET A 51 4.49 8.22 -10.56
N PHE A 52 3.24 8.62 -10.38
CA PHE A 52 2.32 7.89 -9.52
C PHE A 52 2.14 6.44 -10.00
N LEU A 53 2.00 6.24 -11.30
CA LEU A 53 1.89 4.88 -11.85
C LEU A 53 3.16 4.08 -11.62
N TYR A 54 4.34 4.70 -11.76
CA TYR A 54 5.61 4.03 -11.44
C TYR A 54 5.73 3.71 -9.96
N ILE A 55 5.25 4.60 -9.08
CA ILE A 55 5.23 4.36 -7.63
C ILE A 55 4.36 3.14 -7.31
N CYS A 56 3.18 3.05 -7.88
CA CYS A 56 2.31 1.90 -7.70
C CYS A 56 2.97 0.61 -8.20
N GLU A 57 3.62 0.65 -9.35
CA GLU A 57 4.33 -0.50 -9.88
C GLU A 57 5.46 -0.94 -8.96
N TYR A 58 6.25 0.02 -8.46
CA TYR A 58 7.33 -0.25 -7.52
C TYR A 58 6.81 -0.90 -6.24
N LEU A 59 5.71 -0.37 -5.70
CA LEU A 59 5.10 -0.86 -4.47
C LEU A 59 4.25 -2.11 -4.69
N LYS A 60 4.08 -2.56 -5.95
CA LYS A 60 3.30 -3.74 -6.31
C LYS A 60 1.85 -3.65 -5.86
N ILE A 61 1.26 -2.48 -6.07
CA ILE A 61 -0.12 -2.22 -5.73
C ILE A 61 -0.85 -1.64 -6.95
N GLU A 62 -2.09 -2.06 -7.17
CA GLU A 62 -2.90 -1.47 -8.22
C GLU A 62 -3.32 -0.05 -7.82
N PRO A 63 -3.43 0.91 -8.77
CA PRO A 63 -3.87 2.25 -8.43
C PRO A 63 -5.20 2.31 -7.68
N LYS A 64 -6.15 1.45 -8.02
CA LYS A 64 -7.44 1.41 -7.30
C LYS A 64 -7.25 1.03 -5.84
N ASP A 65 -6.34 0.10 -5.56
CA ASP A 65 -6.08 -0.36 -4.20
C ASP A 65 -5.30 0.69 -3.40
N PHE A 66 -4.49 1.48 -4.09
CA PHE A 66 -3.81 2.60 -3.46
C PHE A 66 -4.81 3.56 -2.81
N PHE A 67 -5.92 3.80 -3.49
CA PHE A 67 -6.97 4.72 -3.00
C PHE A 67 -8.04 4.04 -2.17
N ASP A 68 -7.92 2.75 -1.91
CA ASP A 68 -8.92 2.00 -1.14
C ASP A 68 -8.66 2.14 0.35
N GLU A 69 -9.51 2.92 1.00
CA GLU A 69 -9.40 3.18 2.44
C GLU A 69 -9.97 2.06 3.30
N GLY A 70 -10.68 1.12 2.70
CA GLY A 70 -11.17 -0.07 3.39
C GLY A 70 -10.06 -1.03 3.77
N ILE A 71 -8.87 -0.88 3.15
CA ILE A 71 -7.69 -1.70 3.44
C ILE A 71 -6.70 -0.84 4.20
N SER A 72 -6.74 -0.94 5.53
CA SER A 72 -5.87 -0.13 6.41
C SER A 72 -4.40 -0.58 6.35
N SER A 73 -4.14 -1.84 5.98
CA SER A 73 -2.79 -2.40 5.92
C SER A 73 -2.72 -3.43 4.78
N PRO A 74 -2.33 -3.02 3.57
CA PRO A 74 -2.25 -3.96 2.44
C PRO A 74 -1.30 -5.12 2.65
N ASP A 75 -0.21 -4.93 3.40
CA ASP A 75 0.73 -6.00 3.72
C ASP A 75 0.10 -7.05 4.63
N VAL A 76 -0.69 -6.63 5.61
CA VAL A 76 -1.41 -7.56 6.49
C VAL A 76 -2.44 -8.34 5.71
N LEU A 77 -3.15 -7.69 4.79
CA LEU A 77 -4.11 -8.37 3.92
C LEU A 77 -3.40 -9.41 3.05
N SER A 78 -2.24 -9.06 2.48
CA SER A 78 -1.44 -10.00 1.69
C SER A 78 -0.99 -11.20 2.52
N GLU A 79 -0.54 -10.97 3.75
CA GLU A 79 -0.18 -12.04 4.67
C GLU A 79 -1.38 -12.94 4.98
N ALA A 80 -2.53 -12.34 5.21
CA ALA A 80 -3.75 -13.10 5.47
C ALA A 80 -4.11 -13.99 4.28
N ILE A 81 -4.03 -13.47 3.06
CA ILE A 81 -4.28 -14.25 1.86
C ILE A 81 -3.30 -15.42 1.74
N LYS A 82 -2.03 -15.19 1.98
CA LYS A 82 -1.00 -16.24 1.93
C LYS A 82 -1.27 -17.32 2.98
N ALA A 83 -1.67 -16.92 4.17
CA ALA A 83 -1.98 -17.85 5.25
C ALA A 83 -3.23 -18.69 4.95
N LEU A 84 -4.18 -18.12 4.22
CA LEU A 84 -5.45 -18.78 3.92
C LEU A 84 -5.37 -19.72 2.71
N LYS A 85 -4.45 -19.49 1.77
CA LYS A 85 -4.34 -20.28 0.54
C LYS A 85 -4.25 -21.79 0.74
N PRO A 86 -3.45 -22.30 1.72
CA PRO A 86 -3.35 -23.75 1.89
C PRO A 86 -4.55 -24.40 2.57
N LEU A 87 -5.51 -23.61 3.04
CA LEU A 87 -6.66 -24.15 3.75
C LEU A 87 -7.69 -24.75 2.80
N ASN A 88 -8.38 -25.79 3.27
CA ASN A 88 -9.45 -26.40 2.50
C ASN A 88 -10.75 -25.60 2.62
N ARG A 89 -11.77 -26.01 1.87
CA ARG A 89 -13.06 -25.31 1.82
C ARG A 89 -13.71 -25.21 3.20
N ASN A 90 -13.70 -26.29 3.97
CA ASN A 90 -14.33 -26.30 5.28
C ASN A 90 -13.64 -25.36 6.24
N GLN A 91 -12.31 -25.31 6.23
CA GLN A 91 -11.54 -24.40 7.07
C GLN A 91 -11.80 -22.94 6.68
N LEU A 92 -11.85 -22.65 5.38
CA LEU A 92 -12.15 -21.29 4.92
C LEU A 92 -13.57 -20.87 5.30
N ASP A 93 -14.55 -21.77 5.21
CA ASP A 93 -15.93 -21.46 5.59
C ASP A 93 -16.04 -21.10 7.09
N ILE A 94 -15.30 -21.80 7.94
CA ILE A 94 -15.25 -21.49 9.38
C ILE A 94 -14.69 -20.07 9.59
N LEU A 95 -13.62 -19.73 8.90
CA LEU A 95 -13.00 -18.41 9.04
C LEU A 95 -13.91 -17.31 8.49
N ILE A 96 -14.61 -17.56 7.39
CA ILE A 96 -15.55 -16.60 6.84
C ILE A 96 -16.69 -16.35 7.82
N SER A 97 -17.21 -17.39 8.46
CA SER A 97 -18.25 -17.26 9.46
C SER A 97 -17.77 -16.43 10.65
N LEU A 98 -16.55 -16.71 11.11
CA LEU A 98 -15.96 -15.96 12.21
C LEU A 98 -15.79 -14.48 11.83
N ALA A 99 -15.29 -14.19 10.65
CA ALA A 99 -15.12 -12.83 10.19
C ALA A 99 -16.46 -12.08 10.13
N ASN A 100 -17.52 -12.76 9.70
CA ASN A 100 -18.86 -12.15 9.66
C ASN A 100 -19.40 -11.84 11.05
N GLU A 101 -19.07 -12.64 12.05
CA GLU A 101 -19.49 -12.40 13.43
C GLU A 101 -18.73 -11.23 14.07
N MET A 102 -17.55 -10.90 13.58
CA MET A 102 -16.72 -9.83 14.09
C MET A 102 -17.14 -8.45 13.60
N LYS A 103 -18.08 -8.38 12.68
CA LYS A 103 -18.55 -7.09 12.12
C LYS A 103 -19.43 -6.32 13.07
#